data_26df26198062e69f67bc4342e5c7201d
#
_entry.id   26df26198062e69f67bc4342e5c7201d
#
_cell.length_a   1.000
_cell.length_b   1.000
_cell.length_c   1.000
_cell.angle_alpha   90.00
_cell.angle_beta   90.00
_cell.angle_gamma   90.00
#
_symmetry.space_group_name_H-M   'P 1'
#
loop_
_entity.id
_entity.type
_entity.pdbx_description
1 polymer ?
#
loop_
_entity_poly.entity_id
_entity_poly.type
_entity_poly.pdbx_seq_one_letter_code
_entity_poly.pdbx_strand_id
1 'polypeptide(L)'
;MVNWQPGASLATLRQRAKILSTVRKFFADRDILEIETPLLSSATATDVHLISLTTKLSNLIESKTYFLQTSPEFAMKRLLANDVGPIFQICKAFRGDSPTPLHNPEFSILEWYRPGFAMEKLMDEVADLIDAI
;
A
#
# COMPACT_ATOMS: atom_id res chain seq x y z
N MET A 1 -18.15 -28.95 3.75
CA MET A 1 -16.66 -29.03 3.76
C MET A 1 -16.14 -27.63 3.44
N VAL A 2 -15.24 -27.12 4.25
CA VAL A 2 -14.60 -25.83 3.93
C VAL A 2 -13.68 -26.06 2.74
N ASN A 3 -13.88 -25.29 1.67
CA ASN A 3 -13.01 -25.35 0.50
C ASN A 3 -11.65 -24.72 0.86
N TRP A 4 -10.62 -25.56 1.04
CA TRP A 4 -9.26 -25.13 1.36
C TRP A 4 -8.47 -24.67 0.13
N GLN A 5 -8.97 -24.91 -1.07
CA GLN A 5 -8.28 -24.58 -2.32
C GLN A 5 -8.24 -23.06 -2.53
N PRO A 6 -7.08 -22.53 -2.97
CA PRO A 6 -6.98 -21.12 -3.35
C PRO A 6 -7.97 -20.78 -4.47
N GLY A 7 -8.60 -19.60 -4.38
CA GLY A 7 -9.50 -19.11 -5.42
C GLY A 7 -8.80 -18.69 -6.72
N ALA A 8 -7.49 -18.35 -6.64
CA ALA A 8 -6.70 -17.92 -7.78
C ALA A 8 -6.00 -19.12 -8.47
N SER A 9 -6.02 -19.14 -9.80
CA SER A 9 -5.26 -20.12 -10.59
C SER A 9 -3.75 -19.89 -10.48
N LEU A 10 -2.94 -20.92 -10.73
CA LEU A 10 -1.49 -20.79 -10.79
C LEU A 10 -1.04 -19.78 -11.88
N ALA A 11 -1.76 -19.72 -13.00
CA ALA A 11 -1.50 -18.75 -14.07
C ALA A 11 -1.69 -17.31 -13.55
N THR A 12 -2.78 -17.05 -12.83
CA THR A 12 -3.07 -15.74 -12.20
C THR A 12 -1.99 -15.36 -11.19
N LEU A 13 -1.53 -16.32 -10.36
CA LEU A 13 -0.47 -16.07 -9.39
C LEU A 13 0.86 -15.70 -10.07
N ARG A 14 1.22 -16.39 -11.15
CA ARG A 14 2.42 -16.11 -11.95
C ARG A 14 2.33 -14.73 -12.62
N GLN A 15 1.17 -14.40 -13.19
CA GLN A 15 0.94 -13.09 -13.82
C GLN A 15 1.07 -11.96 -12.77
N ARG A 16 0.46 -12.13 -11.60
CA ARG A 16 0.59 -11.18 -10.50
C ARG A 16 2.06 -10.97 -10.09
N ALA A 17 2.82 -12.06 -9.96
CA ALA A 17 4.25 -11.98 -9.63
C ALA A 17 5.03 -11.21 -10.71
N LYS A 18 4.73 -11.44 -12.00
CA LYS A 18 5.33 -10.71 -13.11
C LYS A 18 5.01 -9.21 -13.05
N ILE A 19 3.75 -8.84 -12.83
CA ILE A 19 3.33 -7.43 -12.67
C ILE A 19 4.10 -6.76 -11.54
N LEU A 20 4.19 -7.38 -10.35
CA LEU A 20 4.94 -6.81 -9.22
C LEU A 20 6.43 -6.63 -9.53
N SER A 21 7.03 -7.57 -10.26
CA SER A 21 8.42 -7.44 -10.72
C SER A 21 8.60 -6.30 -11.72
N THR A 22 7.66 -6.15 -12.66
CA THR A 22 7.66 -5.04 -13.64
C THR A 22 7.55 -3.69 -12.94
N VAL A 23 6.65 -3.55 -11.98
CA VAL A 23 6.49 -2.31 -11.18
C VAL A 23 7.79 -1.97 -10.45
N ARG A 24 8.43 -2.94 -9.78
CA ARG A 24 9.71 -2.71 -9.10
C ARG A 24 10.80 -2.28 -10.06
N LYS A 25 10.89 -2.95 -11.22
CA LYS A 25 11.85 -2.58 -12.26
C LYS A 25 11.60 -1.16 -12.78
N PHE A 26 10.35 -0.79 -13.03
CA PHE A 26 9.95 0.54 -13.49
C PHE A 26 10.46 1.65 -12.57
N PHE A 27 10.30 1.48 -11.26
CA PHE A 27 10.77 2.45 -10.27
C PHE A 27 12.28 2.41 -10.06
N ALA A 28 12.89 1.22 -10.08
CA ALA A 28 14.34 1.07 -9.98
C ALA A 28 15.07 1.72 -11.15
N ASP A 29 14.57 1.56 -12.40
CA ASP A 29 15.13 2.20 -13.60
C ASP A 29 15.03 3.74 -13.56
N ARG A 30 14.22 4.30 -12.65
CA ARG A 30 14.03 5.75 -12.44
C ARG A 30 14.67 6.27 -11.17
N ASP A 31 15.50 5.43 -10.53
CA ASP A 31 16.22 5.74 -9.29
C ASP A 31 15.28 6.15 -8.14
N ILE A 32 14.13 5.46 -8.03
CA ILE A 32 13.15 5.64 -6.98
C ILE A 32 13.32 4.54 -5.94
N LEU A 33 13.54 4.91 -4.70
CA LEU A 33 13.82 3.98 -3.61
C LEU A 33 12.56 3.20 -3.18
N GLU A 34 12.63 1.85 -3.22
CA GLU A 34 11.61 1.03 -2.55
C GLU A 34 11.79 1.11 -1.04
N ILE A 35 10.72 1.45 -0.34
CA ILE A 35 10.71 1.52 1.12
C ILE A 35 9.67 0.58 1.71
N GLU A 36 9.77 0.31 3.00
CA GLU A 36 8.79 -0.40 3.80
C GLU A 36 8.49 0.40 5.07
N THR A 37 7.21 0.53 5.40
CA THR A 37 6.73 1.23 6.59
C THR A 37 5.83 0.34 7.44
N PRO A 38 5.72 0.58 8.77
CA PRO A 38 4.86 -0.21 9.63
C PRO A 38 3.39 -0.18 9.20
N LEU A 39 2.73 -1.34 9.24
CA LEU A 39 1.30 -1.48 8.96
C LEU A 39 0.42 -1.11 10.16
N LEU A 40 0.98 -1.12 11.37
CA LEU A 40 0.28 -0.78 12.61
C LEU A 40 0.72 0.59 13.11
N SER A 41 -0.25 1.40 13.53
CA SER A 41 -0.02 2.72 14.12
C SER A 41 -0.86 2.91 15.37
N SER A 42 -0.41 3.81 16.25
CA SER A 42 -1.19 4.26 17.42
C SER A 42 -2.28 5.27 17.08
N ALA A 43 -2.33 5.73 15.82
CA ALA A 43 -3.31 6.67 15.30
C ALA A 43 -3.72 6.25 13.88
N THR A 44 -4.82 6.77 13.39
CA THR A 44 -5.34 6.49 12.04
C THR A 44 -5.57 7.78 11.24
N ALA A 45 -5.91 7.61 9.97
CA ALA A 45 -6.32 8.73 9.11
C ALA A 45 -7.56 9.42 9.68
N THR A 46 -7.62 10.74 9.49
CA THR A 46 -8.74 11.58 9.94
C THR A 46 -9.84 11.72 8.89
N ASP A 47 -9.72 11.02 7.77
CA ASP A 47 -10.75 11.00 6.72
C ASP A 47 -12.02 10.33 7.25
N VAL A 48 -13.14 11.03 7.15
CA VAL A 48 -14.44 10.59 7.69
C VAL A 48 -15.03 9.39 6.94
N HIS A 49 -14.57 9.13 5.72
CA HIS A 49 -15.04 8.05 4.88
C HIS A 49 -14.12 6.83 4.87
N LEU A 50 -12.97 6.89 5.55
CA LEU A 50 -12.02 5.79 5.64
C LEU A 50 -12.06 5.15 7.03
N ILE A 51 -12.71 4.00 7.13
CA ILE A 51 -12.82 3.25 8.38
C ILE A 51 -11.56 2.39 8.55
N SER A 52 -10.74 2.70 9.56
CA SER A 52 -9.59 1.87 9.91
C SER A 52 -10.01 0.63 10.69
N LEU A 53 -9.47 -0.52 10.31
CA LEU A 53 -9.55 -1.72 11.16
C LEU A 53 -8.65 -1.54 12.39
N THR A 54 -9.07 -2.07 13.52
CA THR A 54 -8.34 -1.99 14.77
C THR A 54 -7.93 -3.35 15.29
N THR A 55 -6.83 -3.40 16.04
CA THR A 55 -6.42 -4.56 16.82
C THR A 55 -6.02 -4.13 18.23
N LYS A 56 -6.13 -5.03 19.18
CA LYS A 56 -5.69 -4.81 20.55
C LYS A 56 -4.51 -5.70 20.87
N LEU A 57 -3.42 -5.09 21.30
CA LEU A 57 -2.31 -5.81 21.92
C LEU A 57 -2.52 -5.73 23.43
N SER A 58 -2.77 -6.89 24.02
CA SER A 58 -2.93 -7.05 25.47
C SER A 58 -1.72 -7.79 26.03
N ASN A 59 -1.04 -7.19 26.98
CA ASN A 59 -0.13 -7.88 27.85
C ASN A 59 -0.77 -7.96 29.26
N LEU A 60 -0.10 -8.55 30.22
CA LEU A 60 -0.63 -8.74 31.56
C LEU A 60 -0.90 -7.43 32.35
N ILE A 61 -0.46 -6.28 31.83
CA ILE A 61 -0.51 -5.00 32.54
C ILE A 61 -1.39 -3.98 31.81
N GLU A 62 -1.32 -3.91 30.47
CA GLU A 62 -2.02 -2.90 29.67
C GLU A 62 -2.60 -3.49 28.38
N SER A 63 -3.73 -2.91 27.96
CA SER A 63 -4.30 -3.15 26.64
C SER A 63 -4.19 -1.86 25.80
N LYS A 64 -3.51 -1.94 24.66
CA LYS A 64 -3.36 -0.82 23.73
C LYS A 64 -4.00 -1.12 22.40
N THR A 65 -4.83 -0.20 21.92
CA THR A 65 -5.43 -0.28 20.60
C THR A 65 -4.46 0.25 19.56
N TYR A 66 -4.34 -0.50 18.46
CA TYR A 66 -3.62 -0.12 17.26
C TYR A 66 -4.55 -0.12 16.07
N PHE A 67 -4.20 0.67 15.07
CA PHE A 67 -4.94 0.81 13.83
C PHE A 67 -4.12 0.21 12.68
N LEU A 68 -4.77 -0.59 11.84
CA LEU A 68 -4.19 -1.03 10.60
C LEU A 68 -4.28 0.13 9.58
N GLN A 69 -3.21 0.36 8.83
CA GLN A 69 -3.14 1.46 7.89
C GLN A 69 -4.18 1.34 6.77
N THR A 70 -4.82 2.45 6.42
CA THR A 70 -5.69 2.59 5.24
C THR A 70 -4.92 2.92 3.97
N SER A 71 -3.71 3.46 4.13
CA SER A 71 -2.64 3.67 3.15
C SER A 71 -1.33 3.95 3.89
N PRO A 72 -0.15 3.83 3.26
CA PRO A 72 1.14 4.17 3.88
C PRO A 72 1.43 5.68 3.91
N GLU A 73 0.55 6.53 3.43
CA GLU A 73 0.75 7.95 3.19
C GLU A 73 1.43 8.68 4.35
N PHE A 74 0.91 8.58 5.57
CA PHE A 74 1.46 9.33 6.71
C PHE A 74 2.88 8.90 7.07
N ALA A 75 3.18 7.61 6.96
CA ALA A 75 4.51 7.09 7.22
C ALA A 75 5.49 7.51 6.11
N MET A 76 5.07 7.42 4.84
CA MET A 76 5.86 7.85 3.69
C MET A 76 6.14 9.35 3.72
N LYS A 77 5.15 10.18 4.06
CA LYS A 77 5.33 11.64 4.17
C LYS A 77 6.31 12.05 5.28
N ARG A 78 6.42 11.27 6.35
CA ARG A 78 7.47 11.50 7.38
C ARG A 78 8.87 11.26 6.83
N LEU A 79 9.04 10.25 5.97
CA LEU A 79 10.32 10.01 5.29
C LEU A 79 10.65 11.13 4.33
N LEU A 80 9.67 11.61 3.55
CA LEU A 80 9.87 12.77 2.65
C LEU A 80 10.25 14.03 3.41
N ALA A 81 9.66 14.28 4.59
CA ALA A 81 10.01 15.40 5.45
C ALA A 81 11.44 15.29 6.04
N ASN A 82 12.07 14.13 5.92
CA ASN A 82 13.47 13.88 6.30
C ASN A 82 14.38 13.73 5.06
N ASP A 83 14.00 14.35 3.94
CA ASP A 83 14.79 14.46 2.71
C ASP A 83 15.26 13.13 2.10
N VAL A 84 14.46 12.07 2.24
CA VAL A 84 14.81 10.73 1.68
C VAL A 84 14.80 10.75 0.14
N GLY A 85 14.17 11.75 -0.49
CA GLY A 85 14.04 11.83 -1.94
C GLY A 85 12.85 11.03 -2.50
N PRO A 86 12.88 10.66 -3.79
CA PRO A 86 11.79 9.89 -4.41
C PRO A 86 11.69 8.50 -3.82
N ILE A 87 10.48 8.09 -3.43
CA ILE A 87 10.20 6.80 -2.80
C ILE A 87 8.95 6.15 -3.36
N PHE A 88 8.91 4.81 -3.32
CA PHE A 88 7.68 4.04 -3.56
C PHE A 88 7.56 2.88 -2.57
N GLN A 89 6.35 2.39 -2.41
CA GLN A 89 6.05 1.24 -1.58
C GLN A 89 4.93 0.40 -2.20
N ILE A 90 5.09 -0.93 -2.18
CA ILE A 90 4.01 -1.87 -2.44
C ILE A 90 3.71 -2.57 -1.11
N CYS A 91 2.53 -2.34 -0.56
CA CYS A 91 2.18 -2.90 0.74
C CYS A 91 0.72 -3.35 0.82
N LYS A 92 0.33 -3.92 1.96
CA LYS A 92 -1.06 -4.17 2.32
C LYS A 92 -1.66 -2.92 2.94
N ALA A 93 -2.91 -2.65 2.56
CA ALA A 93 -3.77 -1.64 3.16
C ALA A 93 -5.09 -2.28 3.58
N PHE A 94 -5.76 -1.66 4.55
CA PHE A 94 -6.94 -2.21 5.20
C PHE A 94 -8.01 -1.12 5.32
N ARG A 95 -9.22 -1.40 4.85
CA ARG A 95 -10.36 -0.49 4.99
C ARG A 95 -11.55 -1.27 5.48
N GLY A 96 -12.20 -0.75 6.53
CA GLY A 96 -13.32 -1.40 7.22
C GLY A 96 -14.66 -1.24 6.51
N ASP A 97 -14.67 -0.84 5.25
CA ASP A 97 -15.88 -0.72 4.45
C ASP A 97 -16.53 -2.09 4.22
N SER A 98 -17.82 -2.07 3.97
CA SER A 98 -18.54 -3.32 3.64
C SER A 98 -17.97 -3.96 2.39
N PRO A 99 -17.67 -5.27 2.41
CA PRO A 99 -17.18 -5.97 1.24
C PRO A 99 -18.16 -5.86 0.06
N THR A 100 -17.62 -5.57 -1.12
CA THR A 100 -18.37 -5.54 -2.39
C THR A 100 -17.61 -6.36 -3.42
N PRO A 101 -18.19 -6.65 -4.59
CA PRO A 101 -17.47 -7.34 -5.67
C PRO A 101 -16.16 -6.64 -6.10
N LEU A 102 -16.02 -5.34 -5.83
CA LEU A 102 -14.86 -4.53 -6.19
C LEU A 102 -13.98 -4.11 -4.99
N HIS A 103 -14.41 -4.40 -3.75
CA HIS A 103 -13.72 -3.96 -2.54
C HIS A 103 -13.53 -5.12 -1.57
N ASN A 104 -12.28 -5.36 -1.22
CA ASN A 104 -11.91 -6.25 -0.13
C ASN A 104 -11.39 -5.43 1.06
N PRO A 105 -11.66 -5.84 2.30
CA PRO A 105 -11.15 -5.13 3.48
C PRO A 105 -9.63 -5.13 3.58
N GLU A 106 -8.96 -6.09 2.93
CA GLU A 106 -7.51 -6.13 2.74
C GLU A 106 -7.19 -6.15 1.25
N PHE A 107 -6.32 -5.26 0.82
CA PHE A 107 -5.86 -5.18 -0.58
C PHE A 107 -4.38 -4.79 -0.65
N SER A 108 -3.80 -4.88 -1.84
CA SER A 108 -2.46 -4.36 -2.09
C SER A 108 -2.57 -2.98 -2.72
N ILE A 109 -1.76 -2.06 -2.24
CA ILE A 109 -1.63 -0.70 -2.77
C ILE A 109 -0.19 -0.47 -3.24
N LEU A 110 -0.05 0.24 -4.35
CA LEU A 110 1.19 0.88 -4.78
C LEU A 110 1.03 2.36 -4.53
N GLU A 111 1.96 2.95 -3.81
CA GLU A 111 2.00 4.39 -3.55
C GLU A 111 3.42 4.90 -3.76
N TRP A 112 3.57 6.07 -4.39
CA TRP A 112 4.88 6.67 -4.62
C TRP A 112 4.83 8.19 -4.59
N TYR A 113 5.98 8.79 -4.37
CA TYR A 113 6.15 10.22 -4.24
C TYR A 113 7.34 10.70 -5.06
N ARG A 114 7.15 11.80 -5.76
CA ARG A 114 8.13 12.46 -6.63
C ARG A 114 8.34 13.92 -6.20
N PRO A 115 9.18 14.18 -5.20
CA PRO A 115 9.48 15.57 -4.82
C PRO A 115 9.91 16.39 -6.04
N GLY A 116 9.35 17.59 -6.20
CA GLY A 116 9.65 18.49 -7.30
C GLY A 116 8.92 18.21 -8.62
N PHE A 117 8.09 17.16 -8.71
CA PHE A 117 7.24 16.95 -9.88
C PHE A 117 6.01 17.84 -9.81
N ALA A 118 5.69 18.50 -10.95
CA ALA A 118 4.37 19.07 -11.18
C ALA A 118 3.35 17.95 -11.51
N MET A 119 2.06 18.28 -11.43
CA MET A 119 0.97 17.33 -11.64
C MET A 119 1.06 16.65 -13.01
N GLU A 120 1.31 17.40 -14.06
CA GLU A 120 1.38 16.90 -15.45
C GLU A 120 2.47 15.83 -15.58
N LYS A 121 3.64 16.07 -15.01
CA LYS A 121 4.76 15.13 -15.06
C LYS A 121 4.46 13.85 -14.26
N LEU A 122 3.69 13.94 -13.17
CA LEU A 122 3.25 12.76 -12.44
C LEU A 122 2.19 11.98 -13.23
N MET A 123 1.30 12.66 -13.95
CA MET A 123 0.31 12.01 -14.83
C MET A 123 1.00 11.25 -15.96
N ASP A 124 2.04 11.81 -16.59
CA ASP A 124 2.85 11.12 -17.62
C ASP A 124 3.51 9.86 -17.02
N GLU A 125 4.08 9.95 -15.82
CA GLU A 125 4.69 8.79 -15.14
C GLU A 125 3.66 7.69 -14.83
N VAL A 126 2.42 8.05 -14.49
CA VAL A 126 1.31 7.10 -14.31
C VAL A 126 0.99 6.39 -15.63
N ALA A 127 0.91 7.13 -16.74
CA ALA A 127 0.67 6.56 -18.06
C ALA A 127 1.81 5.59 -18.46
N ASP A 128 3.07 6.01 -18.31
CA ASP A 128 4.24 5.17 -18.55
C ASP A 128 4.22 3.87 -17.73
N LEU A 129 3.80 3.94 -16.48
CA LEU A 129 3.70 2.76 -15.60
C LEU A 129 2.61 1.79 -16.09
N ILE A 130 1.47 2.32 -16.52
CA ILE A 130 0.36 1.50 -17.06
C ILE A 130 0.79 0.81 -18.34
N ASP A 131 1.49 1.51 -19.22
CA ASP A 131 2.00 0.96 -20.48
C ASP A 131 3.10 -0.10 -20.28
N ALA A 132 3.81 -0.06 -19.15
CA ALA A 132 4.84 -1.04 -18.81
C ALA A 132 4.29 -2.37 -18.27
N ILE A 133 3.03 -2.41 -17.77
CA ILE A 133 2.40 -3.57 -17.13
C ILE A 133 1.65 -4.46 -18.14
#